data_ef82755b958903caa2484368b20c1893
#
_entry.id   ef82755b958903caa2484368b20c1893
#
_cell.length_a   1.000
_cell.length_b   1.000
_cell.length_c   1.000
_cell.angle_alpha   90.00
_cell.angle_beta   90.00
_cell.angle_gamma   90.00
#
_symmetry.space_group_name_H-M   'P 1'
#
loop_
_entity.id
_entity.type
_entity.pdbx_description
1 polymer ?
#
loop_
_entity_poly.entity_id
_entity_poly.type
_entity_poly.pdbx_seq_one_letter_code
_entity_poly.pdbx_strand_id
1 'polypeptide(L)'
;MTGIKYAVDNKSQAIDLIQNSIKGLNDYITGADSDFSKVGVKAVDDQTVEYTLARPEPYWNSKTTNSILFPVNEEFLNSKGKDFGTLSPDSILYSGPYLLKDFTSKSSIEYVKNPHYYDHGKVSIEHVKLAYFDGLDQELTIRNFENGAYSIAGVYPNSSN
;
A
#
# COMPACT_ATOMS: atom_id res chain seq x y z
N MET A 1 4.18 -14.45 4.35
CA MET A 1 3.27 -15.57 3.97
C MET A 1 1.82 -15.17 4.20
N THR A 2 1.42 -14.80 5.38
CA THR A 2 0.04 -14.42 5.78
C THR A 2 -0.57 -13.34 4.89
N GLY A 3 0.19 -12.27 4.55
CA GLY A 3 -0.30 -11.20 3.68
C GLY A 3 -0.69 -11.66 2.28
N ILE A 4 0.12 -12.51 1.63
CA ILE A 4 -0.19 -13.05 0.30
C ILE A 4 -1.43 -13.94 0.36
N LYS A 5 -1.51 -14.84 1.35
CA LYS A 5 -2.67 -15.69 1.53
C LYS A 5 -3.95 -14.85 1.75
N TYR A 6 -3.88 -13.86 2.65
CA TYR A 6 -4.98 -12.94 2.90
C TYR A 6 -5.42 -12.20 1.63
N ALA A 7 -4.47 -11.71 0.82
CA ALA A 7 -4.77 -11.01 -0.42
C ALA A 7 -5.49 -11.90 -1.43
N VAL A 8 -5.09 -13.18 -1.55
CA VAL A 8 -5.77 -14.17 -2.42
C VAL A 8 -7.17 -14.45 -1.90
N ASP A 9 -7.31 -14.79 -0.62
CA ASP A 9 -8.60 -15.15 0.00
C ASP A 9 -9.62 -14.00 -0.09
N ASN A 10 -9.14 -12.74 -0.10
CA ASN A 10 -9.96 -11.53 -0.25
C ASN A 10 -10.00 -10.97 -1.68
N LYS A 11 -9.52 -11.72 -2.68
CA LYS A 11 -9.59 -11.38 -4.12
C LYS A 11 -9.00 -10.01 -4.43
N SER A 12 -7.85 -9.67 -3.84
CA SER A 12 -7.14 -8.43 -4.11
C SER A 12 -6.73 -8.34 -5.57
N GLN A 13 -7.04 -7.22 -6.25
CA GLN A 13 -6.61 -6.99 -7.63
C GLN A 13 -5.08 -6.94 -7.77
N ALA A 14 -4.35 -6.55 -6.71
CA ALA A 14 -2.89 -6.50 -6.73
C ALA A 14 -2.23 -7.89 -6.87
N ILE A 15 -2.99 -8.98 -6.68
CA ILE A 15 -2.48 -10.34 -6.83
C ILE A 15 -2.03 -10.66 -8.27
N ASP A 16 -2.63 -10.00 -9.27
CA ASP A 16 -2.28 -10.17 -10.68
C ASP A 16 -0.80 -9.87 -10.96
N LEU A 17 -0.19 -9.01 -10.15
CA LEU A 17 1.21 -8.65 -10.27
C LEU A 17 2.16 -9.84 -10.00
N ILE A 18 1.75 -10.76 -9.14
CA ILE A 18 2.60 -11.86 -8.64
C ILE A 18 2.06 -13.26 -8.92
N GLN A 19 0.80 -13.40 -9.35
CA GLN A 19 0.14 -14.71 -9.50
C GLN A 19 0.92 -15.70 -10.39
N ASN A 20 1.55 -15.20 -11.47
CA ASN A 20 2.34 -16.01 -12.40
C ASN A 20 3.85 -15.99 -12.11
N SER A 21 4.27 -15.26 -11.08
CA SER A 21 5.68 -15.12 -10.69
C SER A 21 6.07 -16.15 -9.65
N ILE A 22 5.23 -16.37 -8.64
CA ILE A 22 5.51 -17.28 -7.53
C ILE A 22 5.02 -18.67 -7.90
N LYS A 23 5.88 -19.67 -7.76
CA LYS A 23 5.56 -21.08 -8.03
C LYS A 23 4.32 -21.52 -7.24
N GLY A 24 3.36 -22.17 -7.91
CA GLY A 24 2.14 -22.72 -7.29
C GLY A 24 1.10 -21.68 -6.86
N LEU A 25 1.38 -20.38 -6.95
CA LEU A 25 0.43 -19.34 -6.53
C LEU A 25 -0.80 -19.32 -7.44
N ASN A 26 -0.62 -19.44 -8.75
CA ASN A 26 -1.74 -19.48 -9.70
C ASN A 26 -2.64 -20.71 -9.47
N ASP A 27 -2.06 -21.87 -9.16
CA ASP A 27 -2.81 -23.09 -8.87
C ASP A 27 -3.66 -22.94 -7.61
N TYR A 28 -3.11 -22.26 -6.60
CA TYR A 28 -3.85 -21.92 -5.38
C TYR A 28 -5.01 -20.92 -5.66
N ILE A 29 -4.77 -19.88 -6.45
CA ILE A 29 -5.77 -18.88 -6.82
C ILE A 29 -6.95 -19.50 -7.60
N THR A 30 -6.64 -20.38 -8.54
CA THR A 30 -7.65 -21.04 -9.39
C THR A 30 -8.37 -22.21 -8.71
N GLY A 31 -7.89 -22.64 -7.54
CA GLY A 31 -8.41 -23.80 -6.82
C GLY A 31 -7.94 -25.15 -7.39
N ALA A 32 -6.96 -25.16 -8.31
CA ALA A 32 -6.34 -26.39 -8.81
C ALA A 32 -5.55 -27.10 -7.70
N ASP A 33 -4.98 -26.36 -6.76
CA ASP A 33 -4.42 -26.87 -5.51
C ASP A 33 -4.83 -25.96 -4.35
N SER A 34 -5.49 -26.49 -3.35
CA SER A 34 -5.95 -25.73 -2.17
C SER A 34 -4.92 -25.65 -1.04
N ASP A 35 -3.77 -26.30 -1.20
CA ASP A 35 -2.71 -26.34 -0.19
C ASP A 35 -1.73 -25.18 -0.37
N PHE A 36 -1.90 -24.11 0.42
CA PHE A 36 -1.01 -22.94 0.39
C PHE A 36 0.45 -23.27 0.74
N SER A 37 0.73 -24.39 1.42
CA SER A 37 2.10 -24.80 1.75
C SER A 37 2.95 -25.13 0.53
N LYS A 38 2.32 -25.39 -0.62
CA LYS A 38 2.97 -25.65 -1.92
C LYS A 38 3.30 -24.38 -2.70
N VAL A 39 2.78 -23.23 -2.26
CA VAL A 39 3.13 -21.94 -2.84
C VAL A 39 4.57 -21.60 -2.49
N GLY A 40 5.33 -21.15 -3.50
CA GLY A 40 6.76 -20.86 -3.40
C GLY A 40 7.10 -19.65 -2.53
N VAL A 41 6.54 -19.56 -1.33
CA VAL A 41 6.89 -18.57 -0.31
C VAL A 41 7.07 -19.25 1.03
N LYS A 42 8.26 -19.09 1.65
CA LYS A 42 8.63 -19.80 2.86
C LYS A 42 9.40 -18.89 3.81
N ALA A 43 9.04 -18.88 5.10
CA ALA A 43 9.90 -18.38 6.16
C ALA A 43 10.95 -19.44 6.46
N VAL A 44 12.23 -19.14 6.21
CA VAL A 44 13.34 -20.02 6.47
C VAL A 44 13.73 -19.95 7.95
N ASP A 45 13.73 -18.73 8.47
CA ASP A 45 13.97 -18.37 9.88
C ASP A 45 13.23 -17.06 10.21
N ASP A 46 13.48 -16.51 11.40
CA ASP A 46 12.84 -15.32 11.91
C ASP A 46 13.16 -14.03 11.12
N GLN A 47 14.16 -14.05 10.25
CA GLN A 47 14.64 -12.89 9.48
C GLN A 47 14.67 -13.13 7.97
N THR A 48 14.41 -14.36 7.52
CA THR A 48 14.61 -14.77 6.12
C THR A 48 13.32 -15.29 5.50
N VAL A 49 12.88 -14.65 4.41
CA VAL A 49 11.80 -15.15 3.56
C VAL A 49 12.38 -15.58 2.21
N GLU A 50 12.12 -16.82 1.82
CA GLU A 50 12.52 -17.38 0.53
C GLU A 50 11.33 -17.36 -0.43
N TYR A 51 11.58 -16.88 -1.65
CA TYR A 51 10.63 -16.95 -2.77
C TYR A 51 11.15 -17.91 -3.84
N THR A 52 10.37 -18.93 -4.19
CA THR A 52 10.62 -19.79 -5.35
C THR A 52 9.77 -19.30 -6.50
N LEU A 53 10.41 -18.82 -7.57
CA LEU A 53 9.72 -18.31 -8.74
C LEU A 53 9.31 -19.44 -9.69
N ALA A 54 8.20 -19.26 -10.41
CA ALA A 54 7.73 -20.20 -11.43
C ALA A 54 8.64 -20.18 -12.68
N ARG A 55 9.35 -19.07 -12.90
CA ARG A 55 10.31 -18.86 -14.01
C ARG A 55 11.32 -17.79 -13.62
N PRO A 56 12.48 -17.69 -14.28
CA PRO A 56 13.42 -16.58 -14.05
C PRO A 56 12.77 -15.24 -14.37
N GLU A 57 12.84 -14.31 -13.41
CA GLU A 57 12.34 -12.92 -13.56
C GLU A 57 13.43 -11.93 -13.13
N PRO A 58 14.20 -11.34 -14.08
CA PRO A 58 15.29 -10.41 -13.74
C PRO A 58 14.82 -9.16 -12.94
N TYR A 59 13.54 -8.82 -13.08
CA TYR A 59 12.90 -7.67 -12.41
C TYR A 59 12.19 -8.04 -11.09
N TRP A 60 12.40 -9.25 -10.56
CA TRP A 60 11.76 -9.69 -9.32
C TRP A 60 12.02 -8.73 -8.15
N ASN A 61 13.26 -8.24 -8.00
CA ASN A 61 13.59 -7.29 -6.95
C ASN A 61 12.74 -6.00 -7.01
N SER A 62 12.39 -5.53 -8.22
CA SER A 62 11.48 -4.39 -8.35
C SER A 62 10.04 -4.75 -7.95
N LYS A 63 9.60 -6.01 -8.17
CA LYS A 63 8.28 -6.45 -7.69
C LYS A 63 8.18 -6.48 -6.18
N THR A 64 9.28 -6.78 -5.47
CA THR A 64 9.26 -6.83 -3.99
C THR A 64 9.02 -5.47 -3.32
N THR A 65 9.13 -4.37 -4.06
CA THR A 65 8.75 -3.03 -3.57
C THR A 65 7.26 -2.74 -3.66
N ASN A 66 6.46 -3.66 -4.22
CA ASN A 66 5.02 -3.51 -4.30
C ASN A 66 4.34 -3.93 -2.98
N SER A 67 3.32 -3.19 -2.59
CA SER A 67 2.61 -3.39 -1.32
C SER A 67 2.03 -4.78 -1.11
N ILE A 68 1.73 -5.53 -2.19
CA ILE A 68 1.23 -6.93 -2.10
C ILE A 68 2.25 -7.87 -1.41
N LEU A 69 3.54 -7.53 -1.46
CA LEU A 69 4.62 -8.30 -0.85
C LEU A 69 5.10 -7.72 0.50
N PHE A 70 4.50 -6.64 0.97
CA PHE A 70 4.85 -6.06 2.26
C PHE A 70 4.47 -7.01 3.40
N PRO A 71 5.28 -7.06 4.46
CA PRO A 71 4.98 -7.88 5.62
C PRO A 71 3.70 -7.40 6.30
N VAL A 72 2.89 -8.36 6.75
CA VAL A 72 1.68 -8.11 7.52
C VAL A 72 1.82 -8.77 8.89
N ASN A 73 1.54 -8.04 9.96
CA ASN A 73 1.47 -8.60 11.30
C ASN A 73 0.20 -9.45 11.42
N GLU A 74 0.38 -10.76 11.61
CA GLU A 74 -0.72 -11.73 11.61
C GLU A 74 -1.66 -11.56 12.80
N GLU A 75 -1.13 -11.28 13.97
CA GLU A 75 -1.94 -11.05 15.18
C GLU A 75 -2.82 -9.82 15.00
N PHE A 76 -2.25 -8.73 14.48
CA PHE A 76 -3.01 -7.51 14.20
C PHE A 76 -4.07 -7.74 13.12
N LEU A 77 -3.73 -8.40 12.01
CA LEU A 77 -4.66 -8.77 10.96
C LEU A 77 -5.86 -9.54 11.52
N ASN A 78 -5.60 -10.56 12.33
CA ASN A 78 -6.64 -11.39 12.94
C ASN A 78 -7.50 -10.59 13.94
N SER A 79 -6.90 -9.65 14.68
CA SER A 79 -7.63 -8.79 15.63
C SER A 79 -8.57 -7.81 14.93
N LYS A 80 -8.23 -7.33 13.73
CA LYS A 80 -9.04 -6.40 12.95
C LYS A 80 -10.08 -7.09 12.06
N GLY A 81 -9.79 -8.31 11.61
CA GLY A 81 -10.71 -9.07 10.77
C GLY A 81 -11.12 -8.30 9.50
N LYS A 82 -12.42 -8.02 9.38
CA LYS A 82 -12.98 -7.30 8.21
C LYS A 82 -12.60 -5.81 8.16
N ASP A 83 -12.20 -5.23 9.28
CA ASP A 83 -11.81 -3.82 9.37
C ASP A 83 -10.35 -3.60 8.97
N PHE A 84 -9.56 -4.68 8.79
CA PHE A 84 -8.18 -4.58 8.33
C PHE A 84 -8.09 -3.92 6.95
N GLY A 85 -7.24 -2.89 6.84
CA GLY A 85 -6.99 -2.21 5.57
C GLY A 85 -8.11 -1.29 5.09
N THR A 86 -9.10 -0.99 5.93
CA THR A 86 -10.10 0.06 5.66
C THR A 86 -9.47 1.45 5.79
N LEU A 87 -10.23 2.49 5.45
CA LEU A 87 -9.76 3.88 5.53
C LEU A 87 -9.86 4.49 6.95
N SER A 88 -9.95 3.64 7.98
CA SER A 88 -9.87 4.06 9.37
C SER A 88 -8.42 4.13 9.84
N PRO A 89 -8.01 5.16 10.60
CA PRO A 89 -6.64 5.32 11.07
C PRO A 89 -6.05 4.13 11.82
N ASP A 90 -6.90 3.39 12.52
CA ASP A 90 -6.51 2.24 13.36
C ASP A 90 -6.64 0.88 12.64
N SER A 91 -6.93 0.88 11.33
CA SER A 91 -7.17 -0.34 10.54
C SER A 91 -5.91 -1.06 10.06
N ILE A 92 -4.76 -0.38 10.11
CA ILE A 92 -3.44 -0.91 9.72
C ILE A 92 -2.37 -0.49 10.72
N LEU A 93 -1.23 -1.21 10.71
CA LEU A 93 -0.01 -0.78 11.39
C LEU A 93 0.85 0.04 10.42
N TYR A 94 1.48 1.08 10.94
CA TYR A 94 2.28 2.00 10.16
C TYR A 94 3.77 1.83 10.45
N SER A 95 4.57 1.59 9.41
CA SER A 95 6.03 1.57 9.49
C SER A 95 6.68 2.77 8.78
N GLY A 96 5.89 3.59 8.10
CA GLY A 96 6.34 4.76 7.36
C GLY A 96 6.44 6.04 8.19
N PRO A 97 6.91 7.13 7.57
CA PRO A 97 7.12 8.42 8.25
C PRO A 97 5.85 9.13 8.70
N TYR A 98 4.68 8.70 8.22
CA TYR A 98 3.39 9.30 8.53
C TYR A 98 2.34 8.27 8.93
N LEU A 99 1.41 8.71 9.78
CA LEU A 99 0.19 8.01 10.18
C LEU A 99 -1.00 8.67 9.49
N LEU A 100 -1.99 7.87 9.05
CA LEU A 100 -3.29 8.40 8.66
C LEU A 100 -3.96 8.96 9.93
N LYS A 101 -4.30 10.25 9.92
CA LYS A 101 -5.01 10.92 11.01
C LYS A 101 -6.52 10.93 10.76
N ASP A 102 -6.91 11.28 9.54
CA ASP A 102 -8.30 11.38 9.13
C ASP A 102 -8.47 11.13 7.64
N PHE A 103 -9.62 10.57 7.30
CA PHE A 103 -10.06 10.39 5.92
C PHE A 103 -11.53 10.82 5.79
N THR A 104 -11.77 11.86 5.03
CA THR A 104 -13.12 12.29 4.65
C THR A 104 -13.31 12.11 3.16
N SER A 105 -14.21 11.17 2.78
CA SER A 105 -14.48 10.85 1.38
C SER A 105 -14.84 12.08 0.56
N LYS A 106 -14.25 12.23 -0.63
CA LYS A 106 -14.43 13.38 -1.54
C LYS A 106 -14.15 14.74 -0.90
N SER A 107 -13.34 14.80 0.13
CA SER A 107 -12.96 16.04 0.83
C SER A 107 -11.46 16.09 1.08
N SER A 108 -10.92 15.25 1.98
CA SER A 108 -9.51 15.31 2.33
C SER A 108 -8.97 14.03 2.96
N ILE A 109 -7.66 13.88 2.87
CA ILE A 109 -6.89 12.90 3.65
C ILE A 109 -5.88 13.70 4.48
N GLU A 110 -5.84 13.42 5.78
CA GLU A 110 -4.89 14.06 6.69
C GLU A 110 -3.91 13.02 7.24
N TYR A 111 -2.63 13.38 7.19
CA TYR A 111 -1.55 12.61 7.78
C TYR A 111 -0.83 13.43 8.84
N VAL A 112 -0.33 12.73 9.85
CA VAL A 112 0.55 13.31 10.89
C VAL A 112 1.85 12.54 10.94
N LYS A 113 2.92 13.20 11.31
CA LYS A 113 4.24 12.59 11.49
C LYS A 113 4.16 11.42 12.46
N ASN A 114 4.78 10.31 12.09
CA ASN A 114 4.85 9.11 12.92
C ASN A 114 6.02 9.23 13.92
N PRO A 115 5.75 9.34 15.23
CA PRO A 115 6.81 9.45 16.23
C PRO A 115 7.61 8.15 16.40
N HIS A 116 7.07 7.02 15.94
CA HIS A 116 7.70 5.70 16.02
C HIS A 116 8.43 5.30 14.74
N TYR A 117 8.46 6.16 13.73
CA TYR A 117 9.24 5.91 12.53
C TYR A 117 10.73 5.89 12.87
N TYR A 118 11.46 4.88 12.39
CA TYR A 118 12.86 4.66 12.76
C TYR A 118 13.77 5.88 12.49
N ASP A 119 13.43 6.69 11.50
CA ASP A 119 14.19 7.88 11.10
C ASP A 119 13.37 9.18 11.29
N HIS A 120 12.50 9.21 12.31
CA HIS A 120 11.56 10.32 12.57
C HIS A 120 12.28 11.68 12.72
N GLY A 121 13.52 11.70 13.17
CA GLY A 121 14.32 12.93 13.31
C GLY A 121 14.61 13.64 11.99
N LYS A 122 14.57 12.93 10.86
CA LYS A 122 14.75 13.50 9.52
C LYS A 122 13.43 13.97 8.87
N VAL A 123 12.29 13.68 9.48
CA VAL A 123 10.99 14.12 9.00
C VAL A 123 10.70 15.50 9.56
N SER A 124 10.78 16.53 8.72
CA SER A 124 10.58 17.94 9.11
C SER A 124 9.12 18.41 9.04
N ILE A 125 8.29 17.78 8.20
CA ILE A 125 6.89 18.17 8.02
C ILE A 125 6.04 17.41 9.04
N GLU A 126 5.34 18.14 9.90
CA GLU A 126 4.51 17.55 10.96
C GLU A 126 3.14 17.09 10.46
N HIS A 127 2.56 17.82 9.49
CA HIS A 127 1.22 17.57 8.96
C HIS A 127 1.20 17.61 7.43
N VAL A 128 0.51 16.66 6.82
CA VAL A 128 0.24 16.65 5.38
C VAL A 128 -1.27 16.53 5.18
N LYS A 129 -1.86 17.47 4.43
CA LYS A 129 -3.26 17.41 4.04
C LYS A 129 -3.37 17.34 2.53
N LEU A 130 -4.04 16.31 2.05
CA LEU A 130 -4.39 16.13 0.64
C LEU A 130 -5.86 16.55 0.48
N ALA A 131 -6.10 17.57 -0.35
CA ALA A 131 -7.46 17.97 -0.70
C ALA A 131 -7.96 17.15 -1.90
N TYR A 132 -9.23 16.78 -1.87
CA TYR A 132 -9.86 16.11 -3.01
C TYR A 132 -10.02 17.09 -4.18
N PHE A 133 -9.73 16.61 -5.38
CA PHE A 133 -9.94 17.32 -6.63
C PHE A 133 -10.74 16.42 -7.58
N ASP A 134 -11.87 16.90 -8.06
CA ASP A 134 -12.78 16.16 -8.94
C ASP A 134 -12.40 16.20 -10.43
N GLY A 135 -11.40 17.02 -10.78
CA GLY A 135 -10.91 17.17 -12.14
C GLY A 135 -11.71 18.14 -13.04
N LEU A 136 -12.78 18.76 -12.53
CA LEU A 136 -13.66 19.61 -13.33
C LEU A 136 -13.07 21.00 -13.60
N ASP A 137 -12.48 21.62 -12.57
CA ASP A 137 -11.83 22.93 -12.70
C ASP A 137 -10.31 22.79 -12.56
N GLN A 138 -9.62 22.64 -13.68
CA GLN A 138 -8.16 22.43 -13.69
C GLN A 138 -7.37 23.64 -13.18
N GLU A 139 -7.93 24.84 -13.20
CA GLU A 139 -7.29 26.04 -12.68
C GLU A 139 -7.45 26.21 -11.16
N LEU A 140 -8.39 25.50 -10.55
CA LEU A 140 -8.63 25.57 -9.11
C LEU A 140 -7.37 25.26 -8.28
N THR A 141 -6.60 24.26 -8.68
CA THR A 141 -5.37 23.89 -7.95
C THR A 141 -4.31 24.97 -8.05
N ILE A 142 -4.19 25.64 -9.20
CA ILE A 142 -3.26 26.75 -9.43
C ILE A 142 -3.68 27.95 -8.61
N ARG A 143 -4.97 28.36 -8.67
CA ARG A 143 -5.49 29.47 -7.88
C ARG A 143 -5.30 29.24 -6.37
N ASN A 144 -5.50 28.01 -5.89
CA ASN A 144 -5.30 27.68 -4.49
C ASN A 144 -3.81 27.69 -4.08
N PHE A 145 -2.92 27.39 -5.00
CA PHE A 145 -1.49 27.57 -4.78
C PHE A 145 -1.11 29.05 -4.73
N GLU A 146 -1.56 29.86 -5.67
CA GLU A 146 -1.28 31.30 -5.76
C GLU A 146 -1.78 32.08 -4.54
N ASN A 147 -2.95 31.70 -4.00
CA ASN A 147 -3.51 32.33 -2.80
C ASN A 147 -2.99 31.75 -1.48
N GLY A 148 -2.04 30.80 -1.55
CA GLY A 148 -1.39 30.18 -0.38
C GLY A 148 -2.20 29.11 0.33
N ALA A 149 -3.34 28.67 -0.21
CA ALA A 149 -4.14 27.58 0.37
C ALA A 149 -3.48 26.22 0.16
N TYR A 150 -2.73 26.05 -0.95
CA TYR A 150 -1.95 24.84 -1.23
C TYR A 150 -0.45 25.15 -1.25
N SER A 151 0.35 24.24 -0.73
CA SER A 151 1.83 24.29 -0.82
C SER A 151 2.35 23.67 -2.11
N ILE A 152 1.57 22.81 -2.74
CA ILE A 152 1.89 22.12 -3.98
C ILE A 152 0.64 22.06 -4.84
N ALA A 153 0.76 22.35 -6.15
CA ALA A 153 -0.29 22.19 -7.13
C ALA A 153 0.23 21.51 -8.40
N GLY A 154 -0.60 20.68 -9.02
CA GLY A 154 -0.34 20.15 -10.35
C GLY A 154 -0.66 21.17 -11.43
N VAL A 155 0.18 21.24 -12.47
CA VAL A 155 -0.07 22.05 -13.68
C VAL A 155 -0.52 21.10 -14.79
N TYR A 156 -1.64 21.42 -15.42
CA TYR A 156 -2.20 20.62 -16.50
C TYR A 156 -1.90 21.29 -17.87
N PRO A 157 -1.69 20.51 -18.95
CA PRO A 157 -1.27 21.05 -20.25
C PRO A 157 -2.20 22.11 -20.85
N ASN A 158 -3.47 22.16 -20.43
CA ASN A 158 -4.49 23.07 -20.93
C ASN A 158 -4.82 24.19 -19.94
N SER A 159 -4.09 24.31 -18.81
CA SER A 159 -4.27 25.44 -17.91
C SER A 159 -3.69 26.69 -18.55
N SER A 160 -4.44 27.78 -18.62
CA SER A 160 -3.96 29.09 -19.03
C SER A 160 -2.92 29.57 -18.00
N ASN A 161 -1.72 29.84 -18.47
CA ASN A 161 -0.68 30.51 -17.68
C ASN A 161 -0.98 31.99 -17.59
#